data_9274da28145c6f7e26816e3c7a525d29
#
_entry.id   9274da28145c6f7e26816e3c7a525d29
#
_cell.length_a   1.000
_cell.length_b   1.000
_cell.length_c   1.000
_cell.angle_alpha   90.00
_cell.angle_beta   90.00
_cell.angle_gamma   90.00
#
_symmetry.space_group_name_H-M   'P 1'
#
loop_
_entity.id
_entity.type
_entity.pdbx_description
1 polymer ?
#
loop_
_entity_poly.entity_id
_entity_poly.type
_entity_poly.pdbx_seq_one_letter_code
_entity_poly.pdbx_strand_id
1 'polypeptide(L)'
;CGQCGKVCDFFQATATCSAGTCGFNPTTDCAPGFHDRDGMQANGCEYSCSNTNGGVEKCDLVDNDCDGVVDDGFDTQADAANCGRCGNVCQFPHTVPRCTAGVCGFNPATDCAMGFVDVNGRQIDGCEYSCTMTNGGVEACDGLDNDCDGTVDDNAVGTNVMCSSTGVPVGACVADGLTVCSQGFLVCSGATSSALETCDNVDQDCDGNIDDGVVRSCYTGATGTEGIGVCHGGSEACMTGAFTGLCVGEVTPGTETCNNRDDDCDNNVDEA
;
A
#
# COMPACT_ATOMS: atom_id res chain seq x y z
N CYS A 1 35.18 -64.79 41.83
CA CYS A 1 33.85 -65.18 41.36
C CYS A 1 33.96 -66.40 40.46
N GLY A 2 33.23 -67.48 40.76
CA GLY A 2 33.19 -68.71 39.95
C GLY A 2 34.43 -69.61 40.06
N GLN A 3 35.58 -69.09 40.39
CA GLN A 3 36.83 -69.84 40.68
C GLN A 3 37.58 -69.17 41.83
N CYS A 4 38.37 -70.01 42.63
CA CYS A 4 39.15 -69.52 43.72
C CYS A 4 40.20 -68.48 43.27
N GLY A 5 40.21 -67.27 43.89
CA GLY A 5 41.15 -66.18 43.55
C GLY A 5 40.73 -65.25 42.38
N LYS A 6 39.62 -65.49 41.68
CA LYS A 6 39.15 -64.60 40.68
C LYS A 6 38.39 -63.42 41.32
N VAL A 7 38.91 -62.21 41.17
CA VAL A 7 38.30 -60.95 41.56
C VAL A 7 37.52 -60.39 40.40
N CYS A 8 36.30 -59.91 40.62
CA CYS A 8 35.56 -59.12 39.66
C CYS A 8 36.03 -57.67 39.79
N ASP A 9 36.45 -57.08 38.68
CA ASP A 9 36.88 -55.69 38.62
C ASP A 9 36.34 -55.04 37.35
N PHE A 10 35.64 -53.95 37.53
CA PHE A 10 35.03 -53.15 36.40
C PHE A 10 35.39 -51.73 36.66
N PHE A 11 35.66 -51.01 35.57
CA PHE A 11 36.00 -49.61 35.68
C PHE A 11 34.78 -48.79 36.21
N GLN A 12 35.04 -48.06 37.30
CA GLN A 12 34.09 -47.23 38.00
C GLN A 12 32.72 -47.90 38.31
N ALA A 13 32.74 -49.21 38.56
CA ALA A 13 31.56 -49.94 38.97
C ALA A 13 31.82 -50.87 40.16
N THR A 14 30.82 -50.99 41.02
CA THR A 14 30.82 -51.98 42.11
C THR A 14 30.49 -53.36 41.58
N ALA A 15 31.49 -54.21 41.53
CA ALA A 15 31.34 -55.54 40.99
C ALA A 15 30.47 -56.44 41.86
N THR A 16 29.60 -57.23 41.24
CA THR A 16 28.79 -58.27 41.88
C THR A 16 29.15 -59.65 41.31
N CYS A 17 28.99 -60.68 42.12
CA CYS A 17 29.15 -62.07 41.67
C CYS A 17 27.82 -62.80 41.76
N SER A 18 27.25 -63.23 40.65
CA SER A 18 26.03 -64.00 40.62
C SER A 18 26.22 -65.29 39.81
N ALA A 19 25.90 -66.46 40.45
CA ALA A 19 26.03 -67.77 39.82
C ALA A 19 27.43 -68.09 39.24
N GLY A 20 28.48 -67.53 39.85
CA GLY A 20 29.86 -67.72 39.37
C GLY A 20 30.30 -66.77 38.23
N THR A 21 29.44 -65.83 37.80
CA THR A 21 29.74 -64.85 36.79
C THR A 21 29.89 -63.49 37.42
N CYS A 22 30.94 -62.72 37.05
CA CYS A 22 31.10 -61.30 37.37
C CYS A 22 30.18 -60.45 36.58
N GLY A 23 29.60 -59.44 37.23
CA GLY A 23 28.76 -58.40 36.59
C GLY A 23 28.56 -57.22 37.53
N PHE A 24 27.88 -56.23 37.11
CA PHE A 24 27.37 -55.08 37.88
C PHE A 24 26.02 -54.64 37.29
N ASN A 25 25.24 -53.91 38.06
CA ASN A 25 24.00 -53.28 37.56
C ASN A 25 24.32 -51.86 37.08
N PRO A 26 24.15 -51.56 35.79
CA PRO A 26 24.49 -50.25 35.22
C PRO A 26 23.72 -49.08 35.85
N THR A 27 22.55 -49.35 36.45
CA THR A 27 21.73 -48.32 37.09
C THR A 27 22.12 -48.00 38.51
N THR A 28 22.63 -48.97 39.24
CA THR A 28 22.85 -48.85 40.70
C THR A 28 24.29 -49.01 41.16
N ASP A 29 25.12 -49.69 40.38
CA ASP A 29 26.43 -50.08 40.77
C ASP A 29 27.57 -49.22 40.21
N CYS A 30 27.26 -48.24 39.35
CA CYS A 30 28.23 -47.26 38.87
C CYS A 30 28.67 -46.32 40.01
N ALA A 31 29.94 -45.93 40.01
CA ALA A 31 30.43 -44.90 40.89
C ALA A 31 29.71 -43.54 40.66
N PRO A 32 29.54 -42.70 41.68
CA PRO A 32 28.92 -41.42 41.55
C PRO A 32 29.57 -40.57 40.44
N GLY A 33 28.77 -40.07 39.51
CA GLY A 33 29.22 -39.29 38.34
C GLY A 33 29.73 -40.13 37.19
N PHE A 34 29.49 -41.46 37.20
CA PHE A 34 29.79 -42.36 36.10
C PHE A 34 28.54 -43.13 35.69
N HIS A 35 28.41 -43.40 34.39
CA HIS A 35 27.28 -44.11 33.78
C HIS A 35 27.82 -45.16 32.79
N ASP A 36 27.16 -46.30 32.69
CA ASP A 36 27.36 -47.29 31.62
C ASP A 36 26.46 -46.91 30.46
N ARG A 37 27.04 -46.29 29.48
CA ARG A 37 26.31 -45.75 28.35
C ARG A 37 26.06 -46.79 27.25
N ASP A 38 26.98 -47.69 27.05
CA ASP A 38 26.89 -48.66 25.95
C ASP A 38 26.34 -50.02 26.37
N GLY A 39 26.07 -50.23 27.66
CA GLY A 39 25.57 -51.49 28.21
C GLY A 39 26.60 -52.62 28.20
N MET A 40 27.89 -52.33 27.95
CA MET A 40 28.92 -53.30 27.87
C MET A 40 29.60 -53.55 29.25
N GLN A 41 29.30 -54.65 29.88
CA GLN A 41 29.89 -55.04 31.16
C GLN A 41 31.44 -55.02 31.15
N ALA A 42 32.09 -55.18 29.98
CA ALA A 42 33.56 -55.37 29.92
C ALA A 42 34.34 -54.06 30.17
N ASN A 43 33.79 -52.90 29.87
CA ASN A 43 34.43 -51.57 30.05
C ASN A 43 33.96 -50.83 31.31
N GLY A 44 32.94 -51.37 32.01
CA GLY A 44 32.42 -50.78 33.25
C GLY A 44 31.51 -49.56 33.00
N CYS A 45 31.59 -48.55 33.89
CA CYS A 45 30.83 -47.30 33.77
C CYS A 45 31.78 -46.24 33.19
N GLU A 46 31.81 -46.15 31.88
CA GLU A 46 32.83 -45.40 31.15
C GLU A 46 32.47 -43.92 30.92
N TYR A 47 31.21 -43.56 31.04
CA TYR A 47 30.76 -42.21 30.78
C TYR A 47 30.74 -41.35 32.03
N SER A 48 31.62 -40.32 32.08
CA SER A 48 31.68 -39.37 33.19
C SER A 48 30.69 -38.21 32.95
N CYS A 49 29.62 -38.19 33.71
CA CYS A 49 28.59 -37.17 33.68
C CYS A 49 28.00 -36.94 35.06
N SER A 50 27.63 -35.72 35.36
CA SER A 50 26.89 -35.38 36.59
C SER A 50 25.50 -34.92 36.21
N ASN A 51 24.49 -35.69 36.61
CA ASN A 51 23.11 -35.33 36.42
C ASN A 51 22.82 -33.94 36.99
N THR A 52 22.39 -33.02 36.17
CA THR A 52 22.08 -31.66 36.52
C THR A 52 20.60 -31.35 36.19
N ASN A 53 20.09 -30.23 36.64
CA ASN A 53 18.71 -29.81 36.41
C ASN A 53 17.64 -30.89 36.73
N GLY A 54 17.98 -31.84 37.63
CA GLY A 54 17.08 -32.97 37.96
C GLY A 54 16.89 -33.99 36.85
N GLY A 55 17.81 -34.10 35.92
CA GLY A 55 17.74 -34.98 34.76
C GLY A 55 16.76 -34.51 33.68
N VAL A 56 16.63 -33.22 33.55
CA VAL A 56 15.83 -32.62 32.46
C VAL A 56 16.76 -31.80 31.59
N GLU A 57 16.79 -32.11 30.32
CA GLU A 57 17.62 -31.42 29.35
C GLU A 57 17.31 -29.90 29.27
N LYS A 58 18.36 -29.12 29.11
CA LYS A 58 18.34 -27.69 28.79
C LYS A 58 19.24 -27.43 27.60
N CYS A 59 18.93 -26.39 26.86
CA CYS A 59 19.77 -25.94 25.77
C CYS A 59 21.00 -25.18 26.29
N ASP A 60 21.96 -25.89 26.89
CA ASP A 60 23.15 -25.29 27.50
C ASP A 60 24.47 -26.01 27.15
N LEU A 61 24.40 -26.91 26.15
CA LEU A 61 25.51 -27.75 25.69
C LEU A 61 26.04 -28.73 26.75
N VAL A 62 25.22 -29.07 27.75
CA VAL A 62 25.50 -30.03 28.77
C VAL A 62 24.49 -31.17 28.66
N ASP A 63 24.97 -32.41 28.76
CA ASP A 63 24.14 -33.59 28.92
C ASP A 63 23.61 -33.60 30.37
N ASN A 64 22.38 -33.09 30.57
CA ASN A 64 21.84 -32.87 31.91
C ASN A 64 21.26 -34.15 32.53
N ASP A 65 20.83 -35.11 31.72
CA ASP A 65 20.28 -36.39 32.19
C ASP A 65 21.28 -37.55 32.14
N CYS A 66 22.43 -37.30 31.52
CA CYS A 66 23.52 -38.26 31.42
C CYS A 66 23.19 -39.50 30.56
N ASP A 67 22.35 -39.32 29.52
CA ASP A 67 22.06 -40.38 28.57
C ASP A 67 23.09 -40.47 27.45
N GLY A 68 23.98 -39.47 27.36
CA GLY A 68 25.08 -39.39 26.40
C GLY A 68 24.74 -38.62 25.16
N VAL A 69 23.58 -37.96 25.10
CA VAL A 69 23.17 -37.05 24.04
C VAL A 69 22.97 -35.65 24.65
N VAL A 70 23.69 -34.68 24.15
CA VAL A 70 23.63 -33.31 24.64
C VAL A 70 22.41 -32.60 24.04
N ASP A 71 21.66 -31.89 24.88
CA ASP A 71 20.54 -31.03 24.45
C ASP A 71 19.48 -31.78 23.58
N ASP A 72 19.14 -33.01 23.94
CA ASP A 72 18.13 -33.80 23.26
C ASP A 72 16.71 -33.57 23.86
N GLY A 73 15.71 -34.29 23.34
CA GLY A 73 14.33 -34.21 23.83
C GLY A 73 13.55 -32.97 23.37
N PHE A 74 14.19 -32.02 22.66
CA PHE A 74 13.51 -30.83 22.10
C PHE A 74 12.90 -31.11 20.74
N ASP A 75 11.69 -30.60 20.53
CA ASP A 75 11.06 -30.64 19.19
C ASP A 75 11.68 -29.58 18.26
N THR A 76 12.76 -29.98 17.59
CA THR A 76 13.44 -29.09 16.63
C THR A 76 12.75 -28.98 15.28
N GLN A 77 11.66 -29.72 15.05
CA GLN A 77 10.95 -29.73 13.78
C GLN A 77 9.72 -28.83 13.78
N ALA A 78 9.08 -28.62 14.95
CA ALA A 78 7.82 -27.90 15.03
C ALA A 78 7.77 -26.82 16.13
N ASP A 79 8.68 -26.84 17.11
CA ASP A 79 8.72 -25.82 18.16
C ASP A 79 9.48 -24.57 17.71
N ALA A 80 8.78 -23.44 17.68
CA ALA A 80 9.36 -22.14 17.30
C ALA A 80 10.46 -21.64 18.27
N ALA A 81 10.54 -22.19 19.50
CA ALA A 81 11.59 -21.87 20.46
C ALA A 81 12.86 -22.70 20.25
N ASN A 82 12.78 -23.80 19.49
CA ASN A 82 13.85 -24.76 19.30
C ASN A 82 14.06 -25.14 17.82
N CYS A 83 13.71 -24.28 16.89
CA CYS A 83 13.61 -24.61 15.48
C CYS A 83 14.95 -24.93 14.80
N GLY A 84 15.05 -26.13 14.23
CA GLY A 84 16.26 -26.67 13.60
C GLY A 84 17.35 -27.10 14.57
N ARG A 85 17.37 -26.54 15.77
CA ARG A 85 18.23 -26.90 16.88
C ARG A 85 17.68 -26.37 18.18
N CYS A 86 18.03 -26.99 19.27
CA CYS A 86 17.74 -26.51 20.61
C CYS A 86 18.14 -25.04 20.80
N GLY A 87 17.28 -24.24 21.41
CA GLY A 87 17.47 -22.82 21.72
C GLY A 87 17.43 -21.85 20.53
N ASN A 88 17.19 -22.34 19.32
CA ASN A 88 17.03 -21.46 18.16
C ASN A 88 15.59 -20.95 18.08
N VAL A 89 15.37 -19.76 18.61
CA VAL A 89 14.05 -19.11 18.65
C VAL A 89 13.77 -18.40 17.35
N CYS A 90 12.66 -18.73 16.70
CA CYS A 90 12.20 -18.02 15.53
C CYS A 90 11.69 -16.64 15.92
N GLN A 91 12.19 -15.60 15.26
CA GLN A 91 11.77 -14.21 15.50
C GLN A 91 11.68 -13.44 14.19
N PHE A 92 10.53 -12.84 13.94
CA PHE A 92 10.30 -11.94 12.83
C PHE A 92 9.47 -10.74 13.32
N PRO A 93 9.75 -9.52 12.89
CA PRO A 93 9.00 -8.33 13.32
C PRO A 93 7.50 -8.48 13.07
N HIS A 94 6.70 -8.10 14.05
CA HIS A 94 5.24 -8.06 13.97
C HIS A 94 4.58 -9.35 13.48
N THR A 95 5.13 -10.52 13.87
CA THR A 95 4.58 -11.82 13.46
C THR A 95 4.38 -12.76 14.64
N VAL A 96 3.60 -13.82 14.43
CA VAL A 96 3.60 -15.04 15.23
C VAL A 96 4.42 -16.09 14.48
N PRO A 97 5.71 -16.25 14.83
CA PRO A 97 6.58 -17.14 14.06
C PRO A 97 6.25 -18.62 14.26
N ARG A 98 6.56 -19.43 13.26
CA ARG A 98 6.39 -20.90 13.27
C ARG A 98 7.70 -21.60 12.95
N CYS A 99 7.80 -22.84 13.42
CA CYS A 99 8.80 -23.79 12.95
C CYS A 99 8.12 -24.83 12.06
N THR A 100 8.66 -25.05 10.89
CA THR A 100 8.17 -26.09 9.98
C THR A 100 9.35 -26.88 9.43
N ALA A 101 9.41 -28.17 9.76
CA ALA A 101 10.50 -29.04 9.34
C ALA A 101 11.90 -28.47 9.69
N GLY A 102 12.03 -27.87 10.88
CA GLY A 102 13.28 -27.29 11.35
C GLY A 102 13.67 -25.95 10.73
N VAL A 103 12.77 -25.30 10.01
CA VAL A 103 12.97 -23.99 9.38
C VAL A 103 12.01 -22.98 9.99
N CYS A 104 12.56 -21.86 10.45
CA CYS A 104 11.76 -20.72 10.92
C CYS A 104 11.05 -20.02 9.76
N GLY A 105 9.80 -19.64 9.99
CA GLY A 105 8.99 -18.89 9.04
C GLY A 105 7.70 -18.39 9.69
N PHE A 106 6.89 -17.72 8.89
CA PHE A 106 5.52 -17.32 9.22
C PHE A 106 4.65 -17.33 7.95
N ASN A 107 3.35 -17.35 8.12
CA ASN A 107 2.40 -17.20 7.00
C ASN A 107 1.91 -15.75 6.97
N PRO A 108 2.21 -14.95 5.93
CA PRO A 108 1.83 -13.54 5.87
C PRO A 108 0.30 -13.32 5.92
N ALA A 109 -0.48 -14.29 5.49
CA ALA A 109 -1.94 -14.17 5.51
C ALA A 109 -2.58 -14.37 6.90
N THR A 110 -1.88 -15.03 7.85
CA THR A 110 -2.47 -15.45 9.13
C THR A 110 -1.63 -15.11 10.36
N ASP A 111 -0.36 -14.89 10.19
CA ASP A 111 0.59 -14.80 11.28
C ASP A 111 1.13 -13.37 11.51
N CYS A 112 0.69 -12.40 10.73
CA CYS A 112 0.97 -10.99 10.99
C CYS A 112 0.21 -10.51 12.23
N ALA A 113 0.86 -9.68 13.04
CA ALA A 113 0.21 -9.00 14.15
C ALA A 113 -0.88 -8.05 13.63
N MET A 114 -1.92 -7.85 14.44
CA MET A 114 -3.03 -6.95 14.08
C MET A 114 -2.51 -5.56 13.70
N GLY A 115 -2.93 -5.04 12.55
CA GLY A 115 -2.50 -3.75 12.02
C GLY A 115 -1.18 -3.77 11.27
N PHE A 116 -0.66 -4.97 10.94
CA PHE A 116 0.53 -5.14 10.12
C PHE A 116 0.30 -6.12 8.98
N VAL A 117 0.97 -5.89 7.86
CA VAL A 117 0.91 -6.70 6.64
C VAL A 117 2.32 -6.89 6.10
N ASP A 118 2.61 -8.03 5.52
CA ASP A 118 3.82 -8.29 4.72
C ASP A 118 3.50 -7.95 3.26
N VAL A 119 3.87 -6.76 2.81
CA VAL A 119 3.63 -6.29 1.43
C VAL A 119 4.72 -6.72 0.46
N ASN A 120 5.92 -7.02 0.95
CA ASN A 120 7.05 -7.31 0.08
C ASN A 120 7.37 -8.80 -0.05
N GLY A 121 6.71 -9.67 0.73
CA GLY A 121 6.88 -11.13 0.74
C GLY A 121 8.22 -11.61 1.30
N ARG A 122 8.94 -10.77 2.04
CA ARG A 122 10.24 -11.12 2.59
C ARG A 122 10.13 -11.59 4.04
N GLN A 123 10.46 -12.83 4.28
CA GLN A 123 10.42 -13.42 5.63
C GLN A 123 11.33 -12.69 6.64
N ILE A 124 12.43 -12.07 6.20
CA ILE A 124 13.44 -11.54 7.13
C ILE A 124 13.01 -10.26 7.86
N ASP A 125 12.17 -9.44 7.25
CA ASP A 125 11.66 -8.18 7.81
C ASP A 125 10.27 -8.31 8.43
N GLY A 126 9.67 -9.51 8.34
CA GLY A 126 8.40 -9.83 8.97
C GLY A 126 7.21 -9.17 8.30
N CYS A 127 6.28 -8.64 9.09
CA CYS A 127 5.14 -7.87 8.60
C CYS A 127 5.45 -6.39 8.83
N GLU A 128 6.07 -5.77 7.83
CA GLU A 128 6.70 -4.46 7.97
C GLU A 128 5.77 -3.29 7.74
N TYR A 129 4.64 -3.51 7.05
CA TYR A 129 3.73 -2.44 6.69
C TYR A 129 2.63 -2.27 7.72
N SER A 130 2.58 -1.08 8.36
CA SER A 130 1.52 -0.74 9.31
C SER A 130 0.30 -0.22 8.58
N CYS A 131 -0.72 -1.03 8.47
CA CYS A 131 -1.97 -0.72 7.80
C CYS A 131 -3.16 -1.35 8.50
N THR A 132 -4.29 -0.68 8.46
CA THR A 132 -5.58 -1.23 8.91
C THR A 132 -6.55 -1.17 7.75
N MET A 133 -6.95 -2.32 7.25
CA MET A 133 -7.91 -2.44 6.16
C MET A 133 -9.20 -1.67 6.48
N THR A 134 -9.58 -0.77 5.60
CA THR A 134 -10.79 0.04 5.69
C THR A 134 -11.67 -0.19 4.46
N ASN A 135 -12.86 0.36 4.43
CA ASN A 135 -13.81 0.27 3.31
C ASN A 135 -14.01 -1.17 2.76
N GLY A 136 -13.77 -2.20 3.62
CA GLY A 136 -13.88 -3.62 3.22
C GLY A 136 -12.79 -4.10 2.25
N GLY A 137 -11.64 -3.42 2.20
CA GLY A 137 -10.55 -3.73 1.29
C GLY A 137 -10.83 -3.29 -0.15
N VAL A 138 -11.62 -2.25 -0.32
CA VAL A 138 -11.87 -1.63 -1.62
C VAL A 138 -11.30 -0.22 -1.59
N GLU A 139 -10.39 0.08 -2.51
CA GLU A 139 -9.80 1.39 -2.60
C GLU A 139 -10.83 2.49 -2.84
N ALA A 140 -10.78 3.51 -2.01
CA ALA A 140 -11.50 4.77 -2.18
C ALA A 140 -10.47 5.87 -2.43
N CYS A 141 -10.82 6.87 -3.19
CA CYS A 141 -9.92 8.00 -3.39
C CYS A 141 -10.00 8.94 -2.16
N ASP A 142 -9.28 8.60 -1.10
CA ASP A 142 -9.33 9.33 0.18
C ASP A 142 -7.94 9.56 0.81
N GLY A 143 -6.88 9.16 0.11
CA GLY A 143 -5.51 9.29 0.56
C GLY A 143 -5.07 8.19 1.53
N LEU A 144 -5.87 7.13 1.69
CA LEU A 144 -5.53 5.97 2.49
C LEU A 144 -5.34 4.75 1.59
N ASP A 145 -4.51 3.83 2.03
CA ASP A 145 -4.39 2.49 1.48
C ASP A 145 -5.47 1.62 2.17
N ASN A 146 -6.63 1.48 1.50
CA ASN A 146 -7.78 0.83 2.12
C ASN A 146 -7.71 -0.71 2.07
N ASP A 147 -6.98 -1.30 1.14
CA ASP A 147 -6.81 -2.75 1.02
C ASP A 147 -5.47 -3.26 1.57
N CYS A 148 -4.60 -2.33 1.97
CA CYS A 148 -3.30 -2.62 2.57
C CYS A 148 -2.34 -3.39 1.64
N ASP A 149 -2.37 -3.10 0.34
CA ASP A 149 -1.44 -3.69 -0.61
C ASP A 149 -0.11 -2.93 -0.74
N GLY A 150 -0.01 -1.76 -0.11
CA GLY A 150 1.15 -0.88 -0.10
C GLY A 150 1.06 0.27 -1.11
N THR A 151 -0.05 0.41 -1.80
CA THR A 151 -0.27 1.45 -2.80
C THR A 151 -1.53 2.25 -2.44
N VAL A 152 -1.36 3.53 -2.15
CA VAL A 152 -2.46 4.43 -1.76
C VAL A 152 -3.29 4.79 -2.98
N ASP A 153 -4.63 4.72 -2.86
CA ASP A 153 -5.62 5.17 -3.85
C ASP A 153 -5.49 4.48 -5.23
N ASP A 154 -4.85 3.33 -5.35
CA ASP A 154 -4.77 2.62 -6.62
C ASP A 154 -6.11 1.95 -6.94
N ASN A 155 -6.48 1.90 -8.21
CA ASN A 155 -7.77 1.34 -8.66
C ASN A 155 -9.00 1.85 -7.88
N ALA A 156 -8.91 3.03 -7.25
CA ALA A 156 -9.95 3.58 -6.39
C ALA A 156 -11.31 3.70 -7.12
N VAL A 157 -12.38 3.45 -6.39
CA VAL A 157 -13.75 3.53 -6.92
C VAL A 157 -14.03 4.91 -7.49
N GLY A 158 -14.56 4.95 -8.71
CA GLY A 158 -14.86 6.19 -9.43
C GLY A 158 -13.73 6.69 -10.33
N THR A 159 -12.57 6.03 -10.37
CA THR A 159 -11.52 6.30 -11.37
C THR A 159 -11.88 5.70 -12.72
N ASN A 160 -11.25 6.20 -13.77
CA ASN A 160 -11.47 5.78 -15.16
C ASN A 160 -12.92 5.94 -15.66
N VAL A 161 -13.70 6.80 -15.02
CA VAL A 161 -15.03 7.19 -15.46
C VAL A 161 -14.91 8.45 -16.34
N MET A 162 -15.65 8.50 -17.43
CA MET A 162 -15.68 9.68 -18.30
C MET A 162 -16.15 10.92 -17.52
N CYS A 163 -15.43 12.01 -17.65
CA CYS A 163 -15.71 13.27 -16.95
C CYS A 163 -15.48 14.48 -17.87
N SER A 164 -16.13 15.60 -17.56
CA SER A 164 -15.84 16.89 -18.14
C SER A 164 -15.28 17.84 -17.06
N SER A 165 -14.61 18.88 -17.48
CA SER A 165 -14.04 19.90 -16.58
C SER A 165 -15.09 20.63 -15.74
N THR A 166 -16.35 20.65 -16.18
CA THR A 166 -17.48 21.34 -15.53
C THR A 166 -18.45 20.39 -14.81
N GLY A 167 -18.23 19.08 -14.90
CA GLY A 167 -19.09 18.07 -14.24
C GLY A 167 -20.42 17.78 -14.95
N VAL A 168 -20.75 18.48 -16.04
CA VAL A 168 -21.96 18.25 -16.85
C VAL A 168 -21.59 18.22 -18.35
N PRO A 169 -21.83 17.11 -19.06
CA PRO A 169 -21.60 17.06 -20.51
C PRO A 169 -22.68 17.88 -21.22
N VAL A 170 -22.34 19.07 -21.73
CA VAL A 170 -23.23 19.92 -22.55
C VAL A 170 -22.47 20.36 -23.81
N GLY A 171 -23.07 20.17 -24.96
CA GLY A 171 -22.54 20.66 -26.25
C GLY A 171 -21.26 19.97 -26.74
N ALA A 172 -20.25 20.74 -27.09
CA ALA A 172 -18.92 20.26 -27.52
C ALA A 172 -18.11 19.66 -26.36
N CYS A 173 -18.58 19.80 -25.15
CA CYS A 173 -17.97 19.32 -23.90
C CYS A 173 -18.29 17.84 -23.63
N VAL A 174 -18.26 17.02 -24.68
CA VAL A 174 -18.36 15.56 -24.55
C VAL A 174 -17.12 15.06 -23.88
N ALA A 175 -17.30 14.53 -22.68
CA ALA A 175 -16.36 13.73 -21.87
C ALA A 175 -14.93 13.59 -22.47
N ASP A 176 -14.09 14.60 -22.31
CA ASP A 176 -12.75 14.59 -22.90
C ASP A 176 -11.68 14.07 -21.92
N GLY A 177 -12.07 13.73 -20.71
CA GLY A 177 -11.19 13.23 -19.68
C GLY A 177 -11.68 11.96 -19.00
N LEU A 178 -10.80 11.40 -18.19
CA LEU A 178 -11.14 10.32 -17.27
C LEU A 178 -10.88 10.78 -15.83
N THR A 179 -11.74 10.37 -14.93
CA THR A 179 -11.51 10.59 -13.51
C THR A 179 -10.27 9.83 -13.08
N VAL A 180 -9.36 10.51 -12.39
CA VAL A 180 -8.19 9.94 -11.73
C VAL A 180 -8.22 10.32 -10.25
N CYS A 181 -7.66 9.48 -9.40
CA CYS A 181 -7.44 9.87 -8.03
C CYS A 181 -6.16 10.71 -7.94
N SER A 182 -6.25 11.86 -7.30
CA SER A 182 -5.10 12.74 -7.06
C SER A 182 -5.22 13.36 -5.68
N GLN A 183 -4.25 13.07 -4.82
CA GLN A 183 -4.18 13.59 -3.45
C GLN A 183 -5.46 13.33 -2.63
N GLY A 184 -6.06 12.14 -2.77
CA GLY A 184 -7.28 11.77 -2.05
C GLY A 184 -8.58 12.35 -2.63
N PHE A 185 -8.55 12.90 -3.85
CA PHE A 185 -9.73 13.44 -4.51
C PHE A 185 -9.84 12.94 -5.95
N LEU A 186 -11.06 12.63 -6.38
CA LEU A 186 -11.32 12.35 -7.78
C LEU A 186 -11.27 13.65 -8.58
N VAL A 187 -10.38 13.70 -9.55
CA VAL A 187 -10.23 14.85 -10.48
C VAL A 187 -10.39 14.38 -11.92
N CYS A 188 -10.90 15.24 -12.76
CA CYS A 188 -11.00 14.98 -14.20
C CYS A 188 -9.64 15.28 -14.85
N SER A 189 -9.00 14.28 -15.44
CA SER A 189 -7.72 14.40 -16.13
C SER A 189 -7.90 14.20 -17.64
N GLY A 190 -7.27 15.06 -18.43
CA GLY A 190 -7.31 15.00 -19.89
C GLY A 190 -8.46 15.79 -20.52
N ALA A 191 -9.28 16.49 -19.74
CA ALA A 191 -10.26 17.41 -20.29
C ALA A 191 -9.54 18.55 -21.02
N THR A 192 -9.89 18.78 -22.27
CA THR A 192 -9.34 19.88 -23.06
C THR A 192 -9.76 21.22 -22.48
N SER A 193 -8.81 22.14 -22.39
CA SER A 193 -9.06 23.49 -21.91
C SER A 193 -10.06 24.20 -22.82
N SER A 194 -10.96 24.97 -22.21
CA SER A 194 -11.91 25.87 -22.80
C SER A 194 -11.40 26.57 -24.08
N ALA A 195 -12.09 26.36 -25.17
CA ALA A 195 -11.94 27.18 -26.38
C ALA A 195 -12.74 28.49 -26.21
N LEU A 196 -12.42 29.53 -26.98
CA LEU A 196 -13.24 30.72 -27.01
C LEU A 196 -14.59 30.39 -27.67
N GLU A 197 -15.66 30.93 -27.11
CA GLU A 197 -17.00 30.79 -27.66
C GLU A 197 -17.11 31.32 -29.09
N THR A 198 -17.85 30.61 -29.93
CA THR A 198 -18.24 30.99 -31.27
C THR A 198 -19.77 30.99 -31.39
N CYS A 199 -20.34 31.90 -32.20
CA CYS A 199 -21.79 32.02 -32.33
C CYS A 199 -22.36 30.88 -33.19
N ASP A 200 -22.53 29.67 -32.62
CA ASP A 200 -22.98 28.48 -33.37
C ASP A 200 -23.89 27.53 -32.55
N ASN A 201 -24.37 27.99 -31.39
CA ASN A 201 -25.21 27.24 -30.48
C ASN A 201 -24.51 26.03 -29.84
N VAL A 202 -23.20 26.10 -29.66
CA VAL A 202 -22.39 25.12 -28.96
C VAL A 202 -21.71 25.82 -27.78
N ASP A 203 -21.53 25.15 -26.67
CA ASP A 203 -20.75 25.59 -25.52
C ASP A 203 -19.31 25.10 -25.72
N GLN A 204 -18.40 25.98 -26.15
CA GLN A 204 -17.01 25.60 -26.45
C GLN A 204 -16.09 25.75 -25.24
N ASP A 205 -16.41 26.64 -24.30
CA ASP A 205 -15.59 26.84 -23.12
C ASP A 205 -16.05 26.02 -21.92
N CYS A 206 -17.18 25.33 -22.09
CA CYS A 206 -17.68 24.36 -21.13
C CYS A 206 -18.04 24.97 -19.78
N ASP A 207 -18.47 26.20 -19.73
CA ASP A 207 -18.89 26.87 -18.52
C ASP A 207 -20.36 26.65 -18.16
N GLY A 208 -21.13 26.03 -19.09
CA GLY A 208 -22.55 25.72 -18.97
C GLY A 208 -23.45 26.78 -19.59
N ASN A 209 -22.88 27.84 -20.18
CA ASN A 209 -23.59 28.81 -20.95
C ASN A 209 -23.23 28.65 -22.43
N ILE A 210 -24.20 28.81 -23.31
CA ILE A 210 -24.00 28.65 -24.76
C ILE A 210 -23.84 30.02 -25.39
N ASP A 211 -22.81 30.22 -26.23
CA ASP A 211 -22.51 31.44 -26.97
C ASP A 211 -22.35 32.70 -26.09
N ASP A 212 -22.02 32.54 -24.82
CA ASP A 212 -21.91 33.71 -23.95
C ASP A 212 -20.60 34.50 -24.22
N GLY A 213 -20.65 35.79 -23.92
CA GLY A 213 -19.51 36.67 -24.17
C GLY A 213 -19.23 36.94 -25.67
N VAL A 214 -19.89 36.26 -26.62
CA VAL A 214 -19.65 36.41 -28.03
C VAL A 214 -20.33 37.67 -28.52
N VAL A 215 -19.55 38.64 -28.95
CA VAL A 215 -20.03 39.91 -29.54
C VAL A 215 -19.30 40.22 -30.84
N ARG A 216 -19.95 40.90 -31.75
CA ARG A 216 -19.32 41.44 -32.95
C ARG A 216 -19.61 42.94 -33.08
N SER A 217 -18.72 43.64 -33.75
CA SER A 217 -18.96 45.04 -34.12
C SER A 217 -20.10 45.12 -35.14
N CYS A 218 -20.92 46.11 -35.00
CA CYS A 218 -22.04 46.40 -35.89
C CYS A 218 -22.24 47.90 -36.10
N TYR A 219 -22.87 48.25 -37.21
CA TYR A 219 -23.32 49.58 -37.51
C TYR A 219 -24.47 49.50 -38.50
N THR A 220 -25.63 50.15 -38.23
CA THR A 220 -26.80 50.13 -39.08
C THR A 220 -27.02 51.44 -39.79
N GLY A 221 -26.21 52.47 -39.57
CA GLY A 221 -26.23 53.73 -40.27
C GLY A 221 -25.85 53.62 -41.73
N ALA A 222 -26.01 54.76 -42.51
CA ALA A 222 -25.65 54.78 -43.87
C ALA A 222 -24.18 54.45 -44.15
N THR A 223 -23.93 53.79 -45.29
CA THR A 223 -22.56 53.40 -45.65
C THR A 223 -21.66 54.65 -45.76
N GLY A 224 -20.52 54.62 -45.01
CA GLY A 224 -19.54 55.70 -45.05
C GLY A 224 -19.72 56.75 -43.96
N THR A 225 -20.72 56.63 -43.09
CA THR A 225 -20.94 57.57 -41.95
C THR A 225 -20.30 57.10 -40.63
N GLU A 226 -19.93 55.83 -40.52
CA GLU A 226 -19.28 55.31 -39.31
C GLU A 226 -17.95 55.97 -39.10
N GLY A 227 -17.73 56.48 -37.88
CA GLY A 227 -16.50 57.17 -37.47
C GLY A 227 -16.44 58.64 -37.91
N ILE A 228 -17.51 59.19 -38.46
CA ILE A 228 -17.63 60.60 -38.82
C ILE A 228 -18.54 61.29 -37.80
N GLY A 229 -18.18 62.51 -37.41
CA GLY A 229 -18.94 63.29 -36.44
C GLY A 229 -19.19 62.53 -35.12
N VAL A 230 -20.47 62.42 -34.76
CA VAL A 230 -20.86 61.62 -33.54
C VAL A 230 -21.11 60.16 -33.83
N CYS A 231 -21.13 59.76 -35.13
CA CYS A 231 -21.50 58.40 -35.53
C CYS A 231 -20.41 57.40 -35.22
N HIS A 232 -20.77 56.35 -34.55
CA HIS A 232 -19.89 55.23 -34.26
C HIS A 232 -20.65 53.92 -34.18
N GLY A 233 -19.92 52.83 -34.43
CA GLY A 233 -20.45 51.49 -34.31
C GLY A 233 -20.77 51.11 -32.87
N GLY A 234 -21.58 50.10 -32.72
CA GLY A 234 -21.91 49.42 -31.47
C GLY A 234 -21.45 47.99 -31.45
N SER A 235 -22.03 47.21 -30.58
CA SER A 235 -21.82 45.78 -30.48
C SER A 235 -23.13 45.01 -30.56
N GLU A 236 -23.10 43.87 -31.22
CA GLU A 236 -24.19 42.92 -31.36
C GLU A 236 -23.82 41.62 -30.63
N ALA A 237 -24.67 41.18 -29.72
CA ALA A 237 -24.45 39.96 -28.96
C ALA A 237 -24.96 38.72 -29.74
N CYS A 238 -24.29 37.61 -29.53
CA CYS A 238 -24.79 36.31 -29.93
C CYS A 238 -25.81 35.78 -28.93
N MET A 239 -26.85 35.15 -29.42
CA MET A 239 -27.81 34.38 -28.61
C MET A 239 -28.29 33.16 -29.41
N THR A 240 -28.11 31.98 -28.81
CA THR A 240 -28.57 30.71 -29.39
C THR A 240 -28.17 30.48 -30.87
N GLY A 241 -26.86 30.62 -31.15
CA GLY A 241 -26.27 30.34 -32.45
C GLY A 241 -26.46 31.42 -33.50
N ALA A 242 -27.00 32.58 -33.13
CA ALA A 242 -27.22 33.67 -34.06
C ALA A 242 -26.99 35.02 -33.40
N PHE A 243 -26.52 36.00 -34.19
CA PHE A 243 -26.45 37.37 -33.76
C PHE A 243 -27.83 38.01 -33.72
N THR A 244 -28.13 38.79 -32.72
CA THR A 244 -29.48 39.29 -32.41
C THR A 244 -30.05 40.25 -33.45
N GLY A 245 -29.22 40.80 -34.31
CA GLY A 245 -29.59 41.88 -35.23
C GLY A 245 -29.76 43.23 -34.55
N LEU A 246 -29.49 43.32 -33.25
CA LEU A 246 -29.62 44.57 -32.49
C LEU A 246 -28.21 45.12 -32.18
N CYS A 247 -27.90 46.25 -32.80
CA CYS A 247 -26.64 46.95 -32.61
C CYS A 247 -26.73 47.87 -31.39
N VAL A 248 -26.20 47.41 -30.25
CA VAL A 248 -26.29 48.16 -28.98
C VAL A 248 -25.14 49.16 -28.88
N GLY A 249 -25.48 50.40 -28.55
CA GLY A 249 -24.50 51.47 -28.34
C GLY A 249 -24.00 52.13 -29.64
N GLU A 250 -24.56 51.81 -30.82
CA GLU A 250 -24.28 52.57 -32.01
C GLU A 250 -24.92 53.95 -31.98
N VAL A 251 -24.33 54.90 -32.67
CA VAL A 251 -24.91 56.21 -32.98
C VAL A 251 -24.91 56.33 -34.47
N THR A 252 -26.15 56.48 -35.07
CA THR A 252 -26.35 56.62 -36.50
C THR A 252 -26.66 58.08 -36.87
N PRO A 253 -26.54 58.50 -38.14
CA PRO A 253 -26.81 59.82 -38.54
C PRO A 253 -28.18 60.33 -38.11
N GLY A 254 -28.18 61.47 -37.43
CA GLY A 254 -29.36 62.15 -36.94
C GLY A 254 -29.69 63.39 -37.78
N THR A 255 -30.40 64.32 -37.19
CA THR A 255 -30.66 65.62 -37.79
C THR A 255 -29.76 66.64 -37.12
N GLU A 256 -29.14 67.55 -37.89
CA GLU A 256 -28.27 68.57 -37.36
C GLU A 256 -28.96 69.43 -36.30
N THR A 257 -28.21 69.64 -35.21
CA THR A 257 -28.59 70.57 -34.15
C THR A 257 -27.43 71.51 -33.87
N CYS A 258 -27.69 72.84 -33.68
CA CYS A 258 -26.62 73.83 -33.40
C CYS A 258 -25.92 73.54 -32.08
N ASN A 259 -24.97 72.60 -32.06
CA ASN A 259 -24.25 72.09 -30.82
C ASN A 259 -22.77 71.98 -31.05
N ASN A 260 -22.21 72.45 -32.17
CA ASN A 260 -20.81 72.23 -32.60
C ASN A 260 -20.42 70.76 -32.81
N ARG A 261 -21.33 69.91 -33.18
CA ARG A 261 -21.10 68.51 -33.59
C ARG A 261 -21.67 68.27 -34.93
N ASP A 262 -21.12 67.36 -35.66
CA ASP A 262 -21.64 66.80 -36.89
C ASP A 262 -22.58 65.64 -36.50
N ASP A 263 -23.87 65.94 -36.37
CA ASP A 263 -24.91 65.02 -35.92
C ASP A 263 -25.44 64.10 -37.03
N ASP A 264 -25.35 64.51 -38.31
CA ASP A 264 -25.77 63.73 -39.49
C ASP A 264 -24.57 62.98 -40.13
N CYS A 265 -23.37 63.24 -39.66
CA CYS A 265 -22.14 62.46 -39.99
C CYS A 265 -21.80 62.62 -41.51
N ASP A 266 -21.94 63.84 -42.08
CA ASP A 266 -21.57 64.14 -43.43
C ASP A 266 -20.25 64.92 -43.56
N ASN A 267 -19.51 65.19 -42.49
CA ASN A 267 -18.30 65.94 -42.32
C ASN A 267 -18.51 67.48 -42.25
N ASN A 268 -19.74 67.97 -42.20
CA ASN A 268 -20.00 69.33 -41.88
C ASN A 268 -20.55 69.46 -40.47
N VAL A 269 -20.50 70.65 -39.87
CA VAL A 269 -20.92 70.86 -38.49
C VAL A 269 -21.98 71.96 -38.49
N ASP A 270 -23.13 71.70 -37.87
CA ASP A 270 -24.23 72.71 -37.73
C ASP A 270 -24.75 73.33 -39.04
N GLU A 271 -24.72 72.63 -40.13
CA GLU A 271 -25.35 73.10 -41.38
C GLU A 271 -26.88 72.91 -41.40
N ALA A 272 -27.58 73.50 -42.34
CA ALA A 272 -29.04 73.50 -42.38
C ALA A 272 -29.64 72.59 -43.44
#